data_73920c98d4e0ec2c51c665107adc35c7
#
_entry.id   73920c98d4e0ec2c51c665107adc35c7
#
_cell.length_a   1.000
_cell.length_b   1.000
_cell.length_c   1.000
_cell.angle_alpha   90.00
_cell.angle_beta   90.00
_cell.angle_gamma   90.00
#
_symmetry.space_group_name_H-M   'P 1'
#
loop_
_entity.id
_entity.type
_entity.pdbx_description
1 polymer ?
#
loop_
_entity_poly.entity_id
_entity_poly.type
_entity_poly.pdbx_seq_one_letter_code
_entity_poly.pdbx_strand_id
1 'polypeptide(L)'
;MNTNLENLCAYIETLGWDVYCDGDGSVELYQFSPAGEDFGFTVSEGNLIEDVKDYAESFDSEEHAAMWYDAKQRGIRCVPSLHELVEDADAIQEMLEDLAINLCAYREKEESK
;
A
#
# COMPACT_ATOMS: atom_id res chain seq x y z
N MET A 1 23.02 -3.15 1.96
CA MET A 1 21.67 -3.00 2.51
C MET A 1 21.58 -3.69 3.87
N ASN A 2 20.77 -3.17 4.75
CA ASN A 2 20.58 -3.72 6.09
C ASN A 2 19.84 -5.06 6.01
N THR A 3 20.36 -6.10 6.68
CA THR A 3 19.74 -7.43 6.69
C THR A 3 18.31 -7.37 7.24
N ASN A 4 18.08 -6.53 8.26
CA ASN A 4 16.73 -6.37 8.82
C ASN A 4 15.76 -5.80 7.81
N LEU A 5 16.21 -4.86 6.98
CA LEU A 5 15.38 -4.31 5.91
C LEU A 5 15.10 -5.37 4.85
N GLU A 6 16.09 -6.16 4.48
CA GLU A 6 15.90 -7.24 3.50
C GLU A 6 14.89 -8.26 3.99
N ASN A 7 14.97 -8.64 5.27
CA ASN A 7 14.03 -9.59 5.86
C ASN A 7 12.62 -9.01 5.91
N LEU A 8 12.50 -7.73 6.24
CA LEU A 8 11.21 -7.04 6.28
C LEU A 8 10.59 -6.97 4.89
N CYS A 9 11.37 -6.63 3.87
CA CYS A 9 10.89 -6.57 2.50
C CYS A 9 10.44 -7.95 2.01
N ALA A 10 11.20 -9.00 2.35
CA ALA A 10 10.82 -10.36 1.98
C ALA A 10 9.51 -10.76 2.65
N TYR A 11 9.31 -10.36 3.90
CA TYR A 11 8.06 -10.61 4.60
C TYR A 11 6.89 -9.91 3.91
N ILE A 12 7.07 -8.64 3.53
CA ILE A 12 6.02 -7.88 2.83
C ILE A 12 5.65 -8.56 1.50
N GLU A 13 6.65 -9.08 0.79
CA GLU A 13 6.38 -9.81 -0.46
C GLU A 13 5.53 -11.06 -0.22
N THR A 14 5.69 -11.73 0.92
CA THR A 14 4.84 -12.89 1.25
C THR A 14 3.38 -12.50 1.49
N LEU A 15 3.12 -11.22 1.77
CA LEU A 15 1.76 -10.70 1.96
C LEU A 15 1.09 -10.30 0.65
N GLY A 16 1.80 -10.44 -0.48
CA GLY A 16 1.23 -10.15 -1.79
C GLY A 16 1.64 -8.81 -2.37
N TRP A 17 2.55 -8.10 -1.75
CA TRP A 17 3.03 -6.81 -2.23
C TRP A 17 4.33 -6.95 -3.00
N ASP A 18 4.50 -6.14 -4.05
CA ASP A 18 5.78 -5.99 -4.74
C ASP A 18 6.57 -4.88 -4.06
N VAL A 19 7.85 -5.13 -3.82
CA VAL A 19 8.70 -4.20 -3.06
C VAL A 19 9.90 -3.81 -3.91
N TYR A 20 10.12 -2.50 -4.04
CA TYR A 20 11.26 -1.96 -4.79
C TYR A 20 12.04 -0.98 -3.90
N CYS A 21 13.33 -1.23 -3.73
CA CYS A 21 14.21 -0.33 -2.99
C CYS A 21 14.93 0.57 -3.98
N ASP A 22 14.72 1.88 -3.85
CA ASP A 22 15.23 2.85 -4.84
C ASP A 22 16.69 3.24 -4.67
N GLY A 23 17.30 2.85 -3.55
CA GLY A 23 18.72 3.14 -3.32
C GLY A 23 18.98 4.55 -2.77
N ASP A 24 17.93 5.36 -2.62
CA ASP A 24 18.03 6.72 -2.09
C ASP A 24 17.39 6.84 -0.70
N GLY A 25 17.11 5.71 -0.05
CA GLY A 25 16.43 5.67 1.23
C GLY A 25 14.92 5.52 1.14
N SER A 26 14.39 5.34 -0.07
CA SER A 26 12.96 5.14 -0.32
C SER A 26 12.65 3.70 -0.69
N VAL A 27 11.46 3.24 -0.31
CA VAL A 27 10.95 1.91 -0.67
C VAL A 27 9.56 2.11 -1.28
N GLU A 28 9.33 1.52 -2.44
CA GLU A 28 8.03 1.55 -3.11
C GLU A 28 7.32 0.23 -2.93
N LEU A 29 6.04 0.28 -2.58
CA LEU A 29 5.19 -0.88 -2.37
C LEU A 29 4.03 -0.83 -3.35
N TYR A 30 3.80 -1.93 -4.08
CA TYR A 30 2.75 -2.01 -5.10
C TYR A 30 1.91 -3.27 -4.96
N GLN A 31 0.62 -3.14 -5.19
CA GLN A 31 -0.29 -4.28 -5.30
C GLN A 31 -1.51 -3.87 -6.13
N PHE A 32 -1.97 -4.79 -7.00
CA PHE A 32 -3.20 -4.53 -7.75
C PHE A 32 -4.41 -4.63 -6.82
N SER A 33 -5.34 -3.67 -6.97
CA SER A 33 -6.62 -3.72 -6.30
C SER A 33 -7.52 -4.78 -6.94
N PRO A 34 -8.65 -5.15 -6.31
CA PRO A 34 -9.59 -6.10 -6.92
C PRO A 34 -10.10 -5.67 -8.29
N ALA A 35 -10.25 -4.36 -8.53
CA ALA A 35 -10.66 -3.86 -9.84
C ALA A 35 -9.51 -3.75 -10.83
N GLY A 36 -8.28 -4.08 -10.43
CA GLY A 36 -7.11 -4.06 -11.30
C GLY A 36 -6.34 -2.75 -11.31
N GLU A 37 -6.60 -1.85 -10.36
CA GLU A 37 -5.80 -0.64 -10.22
C GLU A 37 -4.41 -0.99 -9.71
N ASP A 38 -3.38 -0.48 -10.38
CA ASP A 38 -2.00 -0.66 -9.93
C ASP A 38 -1.73 0.35 -8.81
N PHE A 39 -2.07 -0.04 -7.59
CA PHE A 39 -1.94 0.83 -6.44
C PHE A 39 -0.54 0.73 -5.85
N GLY A 40 0.06 1.88 -5.55
CA GLY A 40 1.37 1.91 -4.95
C GLY A 40 1.59 3.16 -4.12
N PHE A 41 2.55 3.07 -3.21
CA PHE A 41 2.95 4.21 -2.39
C PHE A 41 4.40 4.04 -1.96
N THR A 42 4.99 5.14 -1.49
CA THR A 42 6.41 5.19 -1.12
C THR A 42 6.56 5.44 0.37
N VAL A 43 7.48 4.71 1.00
CA VAL A 43 7.83 4.88 2.40
C VAL A 43 9.35 5.01 2.53
N SER A 44 9.83 5.41 3.72
CA SER A 44 11.27 5.52 3.96
C SER A 44 11.82 4.20 4.51
N GLU A 45 13.08 3.90 4.20
CA GLU A 45 13.74 2.71 4.72
C GLU A 45 13.84 2.74 6.24
N GLY A 46 14.13 3.90 6.81
CA GLY A 46 14.35 4.03 8.24
C GLY A 46 13.10 3.95 9.09
N ASN A 47 11.93 4.26 8.52
CA ASN A 47 10.66 4.30 9.22
C ASN A 47 9.57 3.55 8.48
N LEU A 48 9.93 2.46 7.81
CA LEU A 48 9.01 1.77 6.90
C LEU A 48 7.69 1.42 7.58
N ILE A 49 7.74 0.78 8.74
CA ILE A 49 6.52 0.31 9.43
C ILE A 49 5.67 1.49 9.89
N GLU A 50 6.30 2.52 10.47
CA GLU A 50 5.57 3.72 10.90
C GLU A 50 4.95 4.45 9.71
N ASP A 51 5.67 4.54 8.59
CA ASP A 51 5.16 5.20 7.39
C ASP A 51 3.97 4.44 6.80
N VAL A 52 4.01 3.10 6.79
CA VAL A 52 2.86 2.30 6.34
C VAL A 52 1.67 2.55 7.25
N LYS A 53 1.89 2.54 8.55
CA LYS A 53 0.82 2.78 9.53
C LYS A 53 0.20 4.17 9.33
N ASP A 54 1.03 5.20 9.20
CA ASP A 54 0.56 6.56 9.00
C ASP A 54 -0.21 6.69 7.69
N TYR A 55 0.28 6.05 6.63
CA TYR A 55 -0.40 6.08 5.34
C TYR A 55 -1.77 5.41 5.42
N ALA A 56 -1.85 4.25 6.10
CA ALA A 56 -3.11 3.53 6.27
C ALA A 56 -4.12 4.36 7.07
N GLU A 57 -3.66 5.04 8.11
CA GLU A 57 -4.53 5.88 8.95
C GLU A 57 -5.03 7.13 8.22
N SER A 58 -4.24 7.67 7.31
CA SER A 58 -4.58 8.89 6.58
C SER A 58 -5.30 8.63 5.25
N PHE A 59 -5.38 7.37 4.81
CA PHE A 59 -5.99 7.04 3.53
C PHE A 59 -7.50 7.31 3.57
N ASP A 60 -7.97 8.09 2.59
CA ASP A 60 -9.40 8.40 2.44
C ASP A 60 -9.91 7.70 1.17
N SER A 61 -10.69 6.64 1.37
CA SER A 61 -11.17 5.83 0.25
C SER A 61 -12.10 6.61 -0.67
N GLU A 62 -12.93 7.48 -0.12
CA GLU A 62 -13.83 8.29 -0.94
C GLU A 62 -13.06 9.28 -1.82
N GLU A 63 -12.07 9.94 -1.25
CA GLU A 63 -11.23 10.87 -2.00
C GLU A 63 -10.44 10.15 -3.08
N HIS A 64 -9.88 8.99 -2.76
CA HIS A 64 -9.12 8.19 -3.71
C HIS A 64 -10.01 7.76 -4.89
N ALA A 65 -11.21 7.28 -4.61
CA ALA A 65 -12.16 6.86 -5.64
C ALA A 65 -12.57 8.05 -6.53
N ALA A 66 -12.82 9.19 -5.93
CA ALA A 66 -13.21 10.39 -6.67
C ALA A 66 -12.10 10.86 -7.61
N MET A 67 -10.87 10.87 -7.12
CA MET A 67 -9.71 11.27 -7.92
C MET A 67 -9.49 10.32 -9.10
N TRP A 68 -9.60 9.03 -8.85
CA TRP A 68 -9.43 8.02 -9.90
C TRP A 68 -10.54 8.11 -10.93
N TYR A 69 -11.78 8.26 -10.48
CA TYR A 69 -12.92 8.41 -11.37
C TYR A 69 -12.74 9.62 -12.30
N ASP A 70 -12.37 10.77 -11.73
CA ASP A 70 -12.14 12.00 -12.48
C ASP A 70 -11.00 11.84 -13.50
N ALA A 71 -9.89 11.24 -13.06
CA ALA A 71 -8.74 11.03 -13.94
C ALA A 71 -9.07 10.09 -15.10
N LYS A 72 -9.82 9.03 -14.84
CA LYS A 72 -10.16 8.04 -15.86
C LYS A 72 -11.20 8.58 -16.86
N GLN A 73 -12.10 9.45 -16.43
CA GLN A 73 -13.09 10.05 -17.33
C GLN A 73 -12.45 10.88 -18.44
N ARG A 74 -11.25 11.36 -18.23
CA ARG A 74 -10.57 12.21 -19.21
C ARG A 74 -9.96 11.45 -20.37
N GLY A 75 -9.75 10.15 -20.27
CA GLY A 75 -9.04 9.44 -21.32
C GLY A 75 -9.43 8.01 -21.59
N ILE A 76 -10.44 7.47 -20.94
CA ILE A 76 -10.76 6.05 -21.04
C ILE A 76 -12.22 5.83 -21.38
N ARG A 77 -12.46 4.87 -22.29
CA ARG A 77 -13.80 4.59 -22.83
C ARG A 77 -14.71 3.84 -21.86
N CYS A 78 -14.13 2.97 -21.06
CA CYS A 78 -14.92 2.16 -20.12
C CYS A 78 -14.47 2.49 -18.72
N VAL A 79 -15.21 3.36 -18.04
CA VAL A 79 -14.91 3.76 -16.69
C VAL A 79 -15.89 3.06 -15.75
N PRO A 80 -15.43 2.37 -14.70
CA PRO A 80 -16.34 1.82 -13.70
C PRO A 80 -17.19 2.92 -13.07
N SER A 81 -18.37 2.56 -12.58
CA SER A 81 -19.20 3.52 -11.88
C SER A 81 -18.48 4.03 -10.63
N LEU A 82 -18.88 5.21 -10.16
CA LEU A 82 -18.29 5.75 -8.92
C LEU A 82 -18.50 4.78 -7.75
N HIS A 83 -19.63 4.11 -7.71
CA HIS A 83 -19.91 3.10 -6.68
C HIS A 83 -18.88 1.97 -6.69
N GLU A 84 -18.54 1.46 -7.88
CA GLU A 84 -17.53 0.42 -8.02
C GLU A 84 -16.15 0.90 -7.60
N LEU A 85 -15.82 2.15 -7.91
CA LEU A 85 -14.53 2.73 -7.49
C LEU A 85 -14.46 2.94 -6.00
N VAL A 86 -15.57 3.30 -5.36
CA VAL A 86 -15.62 3.44 -3.90
C VAL A 86 -15.42 2.08 -3.24
N GLU A 87 -16.07 1.04 -3.74
CA GLU A 87 -15.90 -0.32 -3.23
C GLU A 87 -14.45 -0.79 -3.37
N ASP A 88 -13.82 -0.47 -4.52
CA ASP A 88 -12.44 -0.85 -4.75
C ASP A 88 -11.49 -0.07 -3.85
N ALA A 89 -11.75 1.22 -3.64
CA ALA A 89 -10.94 2.04 -2.73
C ALA A 89 -11.07 1.56 -1.29
N ASP A 90 -12.26 1.11 -0.88
CA ASP A 90 -12.44 0.52 0.44
C ASP A 90 -11.63 -0.78 0.57
N ALA A 91 -11.54 -1.57 -0.51
CA ALA A 91 -10.71 -2.77 -0.52
C ALA A 91 -9.21 -2.40 -0.40
N ILE A 92 -8.78 -1.32 -1.06
CA ILE A 92 -7.41 -0.82 -0.92
C ILE A 92 -7.14 -0.41 0.53
N GLN A 93 -8.10 0.26 1.15
CA GLN A 93 -7.97 0.64 2.57
C GLN A 93 -7.78 -0.59 3.45
N GLU A 94 -8.55 -1.64 3.22
CA GLU A 94 -8.39 -2.89 3.95
C GLU A 94 -7.02 -3.51 3.72
N MET A 95 -6.52 -3.47 2.48
CA MET A 95 -5.18 -3.96 2.15
C MET A 95 -4.12 -3.21 2.95
N LEU A 96 -4.25 -1.89 3.05
CA LEU A 96 -3.32 -1.06 3.81
C LEU A 96 -3.39 -1.33 5.31
N GLU A 97 -4.60 -1.46 5.84
CA GLU A 97 -4.80 -1.78 7.25
C GLU A 97 -4.24 -3.15 7.60
N ASP A 98 -4.48 -4.15 6.76
CA ASP A 98 -3.93 -5.49 6.96
C ASP A 98 -2.40 -5.47 6.92
N LEU A 99 -1.83 -4.73 5.98
CA LEU A 99 -0.37 -4.60 5.91
C LEU A 99 0.17 -3.96 7.19
N ALA A 100 -0.44 -2.87 7.64
CA ALA A 100 -0.01 -2.18 8.86
C ALA A 100 -0.10 -3.10 10.08
N ILE A 101 -1.19 -3.84 10.22
CA ILE A 101 -1.38 -4.78 11.33
C ILE A 101 -0.30 -5.86 11.30
N ASN A 102 -0.06 -6.45 10.13
CA ASN A 102 0.94 -7.50 9.99
C ASN A 102 2.36 -6.99 10.26
N LEU A 103 2.68 -5.78 9.83
CA LEU A 103 4.00 -5.19 10.07
C LEU A 103 4.20 -4.87 11.55
N CYS A 104 3.18 -4.39 12.23
CA CYS A 104 3.27 -4.13 13.66
C CYS A 104 3.49 -5.45 14.43
N ALA A 105 2.78 -6.51 14.04
CA ALA A 105 2.97 -7.82 14.65
C ALA A 105 4.36 -8.38 14.37
N TYR A 106 4.88 -8.17 13.17
CA TYR A 106 6.24 -8.57 12.80
C TYR A 106 7.27 -7.87 13.69
N ARG A 107 7.11 -6.56 13.87
CA ARG A 107 8.01 -5.75 14.71
C ARG A 107 8.00 -6.24 16.17
N GLU A 108 6.82 -6.49 16.73
CA GLU A 108 6.70 -7.00 18.09
C GLU A 108 7.39 -8.35 18.25
N LYS A 109 7.25 -9.22 17.26
CA LYS A 109 7.89 -10.53 17.27
C LYS A 109 9.40 -10.43 17.25
N GLU A 110 9.94 -9.51 16.43
CA GLU A 110 11.38 -9.29 16.36
C GLU A 110 11.93 -8.68 17.65
N GLU A 111 11.18 -7.76 18.27
CA GLU A 111 11.57 -7.16 19.55
C GLU A 111 11.51 -8.14 20.70
N SER A 112 10.67 -9.17 20.60
CA SER A 112 10.52 -10.20 21.64
C SER A 112 11.66 -11.22 21.67
N LYS A 113 12.49 -11.23 20.65
CA LYS A 113 13.65 -12.10 20.60
C LYS A 113 14.80 -11.44 21.36
#